data_7bf99954b045d449519daf02fce37e56
#
_entry.id   7bf99954b045d449519daf02fce37e56
#
_cell.length_a   1.000
_cell.length_b   1.000
_cell.length_c   1.000
_cell.angle_alpha   90.00
_cell.angle_beta   90.00
_cell.angle_gamma   90.00
#
_symmetry.space_group_name_H-M   'P 1'
#
loop_
_entity.id
_entity.type
_entity.pdbx_description
1 polymer ?
#
loop_
_entity_poly.entity_id
_entity_poly.type
_entity_poly.pdbx_seq_one_letter_code
_entity_poly.pdbx_strand_id
1 'polypeptide(L)'
;MNPSFVDLLRGNAEHAEEFESRFEDVQDSQHPAAVTVSCSDSRVLENHMWGNDEPGRLFTCANIGNRVVQRTDADEVVSGDVLYPVAHTGTELVVVVGHTGCGAVTATYDRLTDGGSEPPGIEHCIGLLKPRLESGVEALPDDVDRAEAVTRLVEYNVDRQVEFLLDSEDVPDRVDVVGAVYDFQDVYGGRRGEVHVINVDGETDPGVLREAHPEVDSRIERLWEY
;
A
#
# COMPACT_ATOMS: atom_id res chain seq x y z
N MET A 1 -7.35 32.49 -9.90
CA MET A 1 -7.51 31.11 -9.39
C MET A 1 -6.96 30.16 -10.42
N ASN A 2 -6.25 29.10 -10.03
CA ASN A 2 -5.72 28.11 -10.96
C ASN A 2 -6.88 27.38 -11.69
N PRO A 3 -6.87 27.27 -13.04
CA PRO A 3 -7.94 26.60 -13.80
C PRO A 3 -8.20 25.16 -13.34
N SER A 4 -7.15 24.40 -13.04
CA SER A 4 -7.32 23.02 -12.54
C SER A 4 -8.07 22.94 -11.19
N PHE A 5 -7.92 23.95 -10.34
CA PHE A 5 -8.69 23.99 -9.09
C PHE A 5 -10.17 24.29 -9.35
N VAL A 6 -10.49 25.09 -10.36
CA VAL A 6 -11.87 25.34 -10.79
C VAL A 6 -12.52 24.04 -11.31
N ASP A 7 -11.76 23.26 -12.07
CA ASP A 7 -12.25 21.97 -12.58
C ASP A 7 -12.44 20.95 -11.46
N LEU A 8 -11.56 20.91 -10.45
CA LEU A 8 -11.76 20.09 -9.25
C LEU A 8 -13.02 20.48 -8.48
N LEU A 9 -13.33 21.77 -8.34
CA LEU A 9 -14.56 22.22 -7.68
C LEU A 9 -15.83 21.86 -8.46
N ARG A 10 -15.78 21.86 -9.80
CA ARG A 10 -16.89 21.39 -10.62
C ARG A 10 -17.14 19.90 -10.43
N GLY A 11 -16.07 19.08 -10.48
CA GLY A 11 -16.17 17.66 -10.17
C GLY A 11 -16.69 17.40 -8.75
N ASN A 12 -16.29 18.23 -7.77
CA ASN A 12 -16.82 18.13 -6.42
C ASN A 12 -18.33 18.46 -6.33
N ALA A 13 -18.82 19.41 -7.14
CA ALA A 13 -20.26 19.72 -7.17
C ALA A 13 -21.08 18.53 -7.70
N GLU A 14 -20.60 17.87 -8.75
CA GLU A 14 -21.20 16.64 -9.29
C GLU A 14 -21.17 15.52 -8.25
N HIS A 15 -20.02 15.31 -7.59
CA HIS A 15 -19.88 14.34 -6.51
C HIS A 15 -20.87 14.62 -5.37
N ALA A 16 -21.00 15.87 -4.92
CA ALA A 16 -21.88 16.24 -3.82
C ALA A 16 -23.35 15.93 -4.14
N GLU A 17 -23.79 16.19 -5.40
CA GLU A 17 -25.13 15.86 -5.84
C GLU A 17 -25.39 14.35 -5.88
N GLU A 18 -24.41 13.56 -6.36
CA GLU A 18 -24.53 12.11 -6.48
C GLU A 18 -24.45 11.38 -5.13
N PHE A 19 -23.62 11.88 -4.21
CA PHE A 19 -23.26 11.17 -2.98
C PHE A 19 -24.01 11.68 -1.73
N GLU A 20 -24.81 12.76 -1.81
CA GLU A 20 -25.47 13.38 -0.65
C GLU A 20 -26.17 12.36 0.26
N SER A 21 -26.97 11.47 -0.31
CA SER A 21 -27.71 10.46 0.46
C SER A 21 -26.83 9.36 1.07
N ARG A 22 -25.65 9.12 0.52
CA ARG A 22 -24.74 8.08 1.03
C ARG A 22 -24.04 8.50 2.32
N PHE A 23 -24.08 9.78 2.68
CA PHE A 23 -23.53 10.28 3.93
C PHE A 23 -24.50 10.19 5.12
N GLU A 24 -25.78 9.90 4.91
CA GLU A 24 -26.80 9.94 5.98
C GLU A 24 -26.46 9.01 7.15
N ASP A 25 -25.95 7.79 6.87
CA ASP A 25 -25.69 6.77 7.87
C ASP A 25 -24.28 6.87 8.51
N VAL A 26 -23.42 7.80 8.06
CA VAL A 26 -22.03 7.91 8.51
C VAL A 26 -21.71 9.26 9.18
N GLN A 27 -22.73 10.01 9.60
CA GLN A 27 -22.56 11.36 10.16
C GLN A 27 -21.90 11.36 11.54
N ASP A 28 -22.22 10.39 12.41
CA ASP A 28 -21.85 10.43 13.83
C ASP A 28 -20.58 9.62 14.14
N SER A 29 -20.25 8.61 13.32
CA SER A 29 -19.11 7.72 13.55
C SER A 29 -18.65 7.03 12.26
N GLN A 30 -17.44 6.49 12.30
CA GLN A 30 -16.90 5.66 11.23
C GLN A 30 -16.54 4.27 11.77
N HIS A 31 -16.85 3.24 11.00
CA HIS A 31 -16.50 1.84 11.30
C HIS A 31 -15.99 1.18 10.01
N PRO A 32 -14.79 1.57 9.54
CA PRO A 32 -14.25 1.07 8.29
C PRO A 32 -14.01 -0.46 8.38
N ALA A 33 -14.33 -1.14 7.29
CA ALA A 33 -14.10 -2.58 7.17
C ALA A 33 -12.60 -2.91 7.10
N ALA A 34 -11.80 -1.98 6.59
CA ALA A 34 -10.36 -2.14 6.47
C ALA A 34 -9.62 -0.80 6.53
N VAL A 35 -8.36 -0.87 6.97
CA VAL A 35 -7.33 0.16 6.70
C VAL A 35 -6.60 -0.22 5.43
N THR A 36 -6.50 0.67 4.46
CA THR A 36 -5.66 0.49 3.27
C THR A 36 -4.47 1.43 3.33
N VAL A 37 -3.26 0.87 3.19
CA VAL A 37 -2.02 1.64 3.17
C VAL A 37 -1.43 1.57 1.78
N SER A 38 -1.53 2.66 1.01
CA SER A 38 -1.13 2.71 -0.39
C SER A 38 -0.13 3.83 -0.68
N CYS A 39 0.44 3.81 -1.89
CA CYS A 39 1.27 4.90 -2.36
C CYS A 39 0.42 6.09 -2.79
N SER A 40 0.88 7.32 -2.49
CA SER A 40 0.27 8.58 -2.97
C SER A 40 0.52 8.82 -4.47
N ASP A 41 0.85 7.81 -5.25
CA ASP A 41 0.98 7.90 -6.71
C ASP A 41 -0.39 8.22 -7.33
N SER A 42 -0.44 9.23 -8.20
CA SER A 42 -1.70 9.70 -8.80
C SER A 42 -2.40 8.68 -9.69
N ARG A 43 -1.76 7.55 -10.01
CA ARG A 43 -2.33 6.43 -10.76
C ARG A 43 -3.02 5.41 -9.84
N VAL A 44 -2.77 5.47 -8.53
CA VAL A 44 -3.43 4.64 -7.52
C VAL A 44 -4.76 5.28 -7.15
N LEU A 45 -5.84 4.63 -7.53
CA LEU A 45 -7.21 5.09 -7.27
C LEU A 45 -7.77 4.34 -6.05
N GLU A 46 -7.35 4.72 -4.86
CA GLU A 46 -7.51 3.98 -3.62
C GLU A 46 -8.89 3.34 -3.40
N ASN A 47 -9.96 4.12 -3.43
CA ASN A 47 -11.30 3.56 -3.28
C ASN A 47 -11.75 2.79 -4.53
N HIS A 48 -11.46 3.31 -5.72
CA HIS A 48 -11.93 2.71 -6.97
C HIS A 48 -11.28 1.36 -7.29
N MET A 49 -10.02 1.12 -6.89
CA MET A 49 -9.39 -0.19 -7.10
C MET A 49 -10.08 -1.32 -6.35
N TRP A 50 -10.82 -1.00 -5.29
CA TRP A 50 -11.66 -1.92 -4.52
C TRP A 50 -13.13 -1.92 -4.96
N GLY A 51 -13.48 -1.16 -6.00
CA GLY A 51 -14.87 -0.95 -6.40
C GLY A 51 -15.69 -0.25 -5.30
N ASN A 52 -15.03 0.51 -4.43
CA ASN A 52 -15.68 1.19 -3.31
C ASN A 52 -16.05 2.62 -3.67
N ASP A 53 -17.33 2.92 -3.52
CA ASP A 53 -17.92 4.26 -3.64
C ASP A 53 -18.78 4.62 -2.41
N GLU A 54 -18.65 3.86 -1.31
CA GLU A 54 -19.38 4.05 -0.06
C GLU A 54 -18.54 4.82 0.95
N PRO A 55 -18.98 6.00 1.43
CA PRO A 55 -18.31 6.73 2.52
C PRO A 55 -18.21 5.88 3.79
N GLY A 56 -17.09 5.97 4.48
CA GLY A 56 -16.88 5.27 5.76
C GLY A 56 -16.49 3.79 5.66
N ARG A 57 -16.48 3.19 4.45
CA ARG A 57 -16.15 1.78 4.27
C ARG A 57 -14.66 1.46 4.40
N LEU A 58 -13.80 2.34 3.93
CA LEU A 58 -12.34 2.19 4.00
C LEU A 58 -11.70 3.37 4.74
N PHE A 59 -10.73 3.07 5.58
CA PHE A 59 -9.83 4.07 6.12
C PHE A 59 -8.56 4.07 5.28
N THR A 60 -8.30 5.15 4.54
CA THR A 60 -7.21 5.21 3.57
C THR A 60 -6.00 5.97 4.11
N CYS A 61 -4.83 5.34 4.08
CA CYS A 61 -3.53 5.90 4.43
C CYS A 61 -2.67 6.00 3.18
N ALA A 62 -2.68 7.16 2.50
CA ALA A 62 -1.84 7.38 1.33
C ALA A 62 -0.54 8.09 1.69
N ASN A 63 0.61 7.50 1.34
CA ASN A 63 1.90 8.12 1.57
C ASN A 63 2.95 7.68 0.52
N ILE A 64 4.12 8.31 0.55
CA ILE A 64 5.22 7.95 -0.36
C ILE A 64 5.76 6.55 -0.01
N GLY A 65 5.50 5.55 -0.89
CA GLY A 65 6.01 4.19 -0.75
C GLY A 65 5.20 3.28 0.18
N ASN A 66 3.88 3.50 0.33
CA ASN A 66 2.96 2.65 1.11
C ASN A 66 3.50 2.22 2.49
N ARG A 67 4.11 3.15 3.21
CA ARG A 67 4.79 2.89 4.48
C ARG A 67 3.81 2.76 5.63
N VAL A 68 4.00 1.72 6.45
CA VAL A 68 3.31 1.57 7.73
C VAL A 68 4.13 2.13 8.89
N VAL A 69 5.35 2.56 8.62
CA VAL A 69 6.31 3.04 9.63
C VAL A 69 6.39 4.56 9.66
N GLN A 70 6.52 5.09 10.86
CA GLN A 70 6.96 6.46 11.12
C GLN A 70 8.15 6.46 12.07
N ARG A 71 8.97 7.52 12.02
CA ARG A 71 10.09 7.72 12.93
C ARG A 71 9.69 8.71 14.02
N THR A 72 9.88 8.31 15.27
CA THR A 72 9.82 9.17 16.44
C THR A 72 11.24 9.59 16.85
N ASP A 73 11.37 10.39 17.92
CA ASP A 73 12.69 10.80 18.43
C ASP A 73 13.54 9.61 18.90
N ALA A 74 12.92 8.52 19.33
CA ALA A 74 13.58 7.36 19.88
C ALA A 74 13.71 6.19 18.91
N ASP A 75 12.63 5.86 18.19
CA ASP A 75 12.50 4.61 17.44
C ASP A 75 11.67 4.76 16.15
N GLU A 76 11.67 3.72 15.33
CA GLU A 76 10.69 3.50 14.29
C GLU A 76 9.52 2.72 14.88
N VAL A 77 8.30 3.24 14.70
CA VAL A 77 7.06 2.68 15.22
C VAL A 77 6.01 2.56 14.10
N VAL A 78 4.96 1.79 14.33
CA VAL A 78 3.83 1.76 13.40
C VAL A 78 3.20 3.16 13.33
N SER A 79 2.91 3.62 12.13
CA SER A 79 2.31 4.94 11.90
C SER A 79 1.00 5.09 12.66
N GLY A 80 0.84 6.24 13.33
CA GLY A 80 -0.40 6.59 13.99
C GLY A 80 -1.61 6.60 13.05
N ASP A 81 -1.40 6.89 11.76
CA ASP A 81 -2.47 6.84 10.75
C ASP A 81 -2.99 5.41 10.53
N VAL A 82 -2.13 4.40 10.68
CA VAL A 82 -2.51 2.98 10.58
C VAL A 82 -3.13 2.48 11.89
N LEU A 83 -2.55 2.86 13.03
CA LEU A 83 -3.02 2.41 14.35
C LEU A 83 -4.33 3.05 14.76
N TYR A 84 -4.61 4.29 14.35
CA TYR A 84 -5.80 5.01 14.78
C TYR A 84 -7.11 4.25 14.52
N PRO A 85 -7.38 3.75 13.29
CA PRO A 85 -8.60 2.98 13.04
C PRO A 85 -8.62 1.63 13.78
N VAL A 86 -7.50 0.95 13.92
CA VAL A 86 -7.40 -0.29 14.70
C VAL A 86 -7.75 -0.07 16.17
N ALA A 87 -7.23 1.00 16.77
CA ALA A 87 -7.41 1.31 18.18
C ALA A 87 -8.78 1.93 18.51
N HIS A 88 -9.37 2.72 17.60
CA HIS A 88 -10.50 3.58 17.91
C HIS A 88 -11.79 3.29 17.15
N THR A 89 -11.72 2.59 16.01
CA THR A 89 -12.91 2.29 15.19
C THR A 89 -13.27 0.80 15.14
N GLY A 90 -12.44 -0.04 15.77
CA GLY A 90 -12.65 -1.50 15.82
C GLY A 90 -12.31 -2.20 14.51
N THR A 91 -11.49 -1.58 13.65
CA THR A 91 -11.05 -2.19 12.39
C THR A 91 -10.06 -3.32 12.65
N GLU A 92 -10.32 -4.48 12.06
CA GLU A 92 -9.53 -5.71 12.26
C GLU A 92 -8.84 -6.21 10.98
N LEU A 93 -8.76 -5.38 9.93
CA LEU A 93 -8.07 -5.70 8.68
C LEU A 93 -7.19 -4.53 8.26
N VAL A 94 -5.89 -4.80 8.04
CA VAL A 94 -4.94 -3.86 7.42
C VAL A 94 -4.47 -4.43 6.08
N VAL A 95 -4.62 -3.67 5.01
CA VAL A 95 -4.16 -4.06 3.67
C VAL A 95 -3.04 -3.13 3.23
N VAL A 96 -1.84 -3.66 3.09
CA VAL A 96 -0.68 -2.94 2.55
C VAL A 96 -0.63 -3.13 1.04
N VAL A 97 -0.77 -2.04 0.29
CA VAL A 97 -0.88 -2.09 -1.17
C VAL A 97 0.32 -1.44 -1.83
N GLY A 98 1.19 -2.26 -2.41
CA GLY A 98 2.18 -1.83 -3.39
C GLY A 98 1.54 -1.58 -4.76
N HIS A 99 2.31 -1.03 -5.69
CA HIS A 99 1.85 -0.91 -7.08
C HIS A 99 3.00 -1.02 -8.07
N THR A 100 2.74 -1.56 -9.24
CA THR A 100 3.73 -1.66 -10.31
C THR A 100 4.28 -0.28 -10.70
N GLY A 101 5.58 -0.19 -10.97
CA GLY A 101 6.25 1.06 -11.35
C GLY A 101 6.24 2.15 -10.27
N CYS A 102 6.34 1.75 -8.99
CA CYS A 102 6.35 2.67 -7.86
C CYS A 102 7.57 3.60 -7.87
N GLY A 103 7.33 4.91 -7.96
CA GLY A 103 8.39 5.92 -7.97
C GLY A 103 9.21 5.96 -6.67
N ALA A 104 8.60 5.68 -5.52
CA ALA A 104 9.31 5.66 -4.23
C ALA A 104 10.27 4.46 -4.12
N VAL A 105 9.82 3.27 -4.55
CA VAL A 105 10.67 2.07 -4.62
C VAL A 105 11.80 2.28 -5.62
N THR A 106 11.50 2.85 -6.80
CA THR A 106 12.50 3.21 -7.81
C THR A 106 13.56 4.16 -7.26
N ALA A 107 13.14 5.25 -6.60
CA ALA A 107 14.06 6.21 -6.01
C ALA A 107 14.91 5.59 -4.89
N THR A 108 14.34 4.66 -4.12
CA THR A 108 15.09 3.94 -3.07
C THR A 108 16.12 2.98 -3.68
N TYR A 109 15.73 2.25 -4.73
CA TYR A 109 16.64 1.38 -5.50
C TYR A 109 17.82 2.18 -6.08
N ASP A 110 17.55 3.27 -6.83
CA ASP A 110 18.59 4.12 -7.36
C ASP A 110 19.50 4.68 -6.25
N ARG A 111 18.93 4.98 -5.08
CA ARG A 111 19.68 5.48 -3.94
C ARG A 111 20.62 4.45 -3.32
N LEU A 112 20.23 3.18 -3.34
CA LEU A 112 21.04 2.06 -2.87
C LEU A 112 22.14 1.70 -3.86
N THR A 113 21.90 1.81 -5.16
CA THR A 113 22.85 1.42 -6.23
C THR A 113 23.74 2.57 -6.69
N ASP A 114 23.19 3.73 -6.97
CA ASP A 114 23.87 4.84 -7.61
C ASP A 114 24.21 6.01 -6.67
N GLY A 115 23.61 6.04 -5.48
CA GLY A 115 23.74 7.15 -4.54
C GLY A 115 22.86 8.35 -4.95
N GLY A 116 23.31 9.56 -4.58
CA GLY A 116 22.60 10.79 -4.90
C GLY A 116 22.05 11.52 -3.67
N SER A 117 21.19 12.54 -3.85
CA SER A 117 20.52 13.28 -2.77
C SER A 117 19.19 13.84 -3.23
N GLU A 118 18.25 13.90 -2.31
CA GLU A 118 16.91 14.44 -2.51
C GLU A 118 16.65 15.62 -1.55
N PRO A 119 15.65 16.46 -1.81
CA PRO A 119 15.19 17.43 -0.81
C PRO A 119 14.85 16.74 0.52
N PRO A 120 15.07 17.39 1.70
CA PRO A 120 15.00 16.75 3.00
C PRO A 120 13.69 15.99 3.29
N GLY A 121 12.54 16.47 2.79
CA GLY A 121 11.27 15.77 2.96
C GLY A 121 11.18 14.46 2.17
N ILE A 122 11.71 14.43 0.95
CA ILE A 122 11.79 13.22 0.12
C ILE A 122 12.84 12.26 0.72
N GLU A 123 14.00 12.79 1.10
CA GLU A 123 15.06 12.02 1.76
C GLU A 123 14.57 11.33 3.04
N HIS A 124 13.71 11.99 3.81
CA HIS A 124 13.07 11.38 4.98
C HIS A 124 12.20 10.17 4.60
N CYS A 125 11.36 10.29 3.57
CA CYS A 125 10.50 9.20 3.11
C CYS A 125 11.32 8.01 2.57
N ILE A 126 12.31 8.29 1.72
CA ILE A 126 13.22 7.26 1.17
C ILE A 126 14.06 6.63 2.29
N GLY A 127 14.50 7.42 3.26
CA GLY A 127 15.26 6.96 4.42
C GLY A 127 14.52 5.99 5.32
N LEU A 128 13.18 5.96 5.28
CA LEU A 128 12.35 4.95 5.96
C LEU A 128 12.18 3.66 5.14
N LEU A 129 12.25 3.74 3.80
CA LEU A 129 12.21 2.57 2.92
C LEU A 129 13.57 1.88 2.80
N LYS A 130 14.65 2.67 2.78
CA LYS A 130 16.01 2.18 2.50
C LYS A 130 16.44 0.98 3.36
N PRO A 131 16.33 1.00 4.70
CA PRO A 131 16.73 -0.14 5.52
C PRO A 131 15.94 -1.42 5.23
N ARG A 132 14.70 -1.26 4.75
CA ARG A 132 13.78 -2.36 4.43
C ARG A 132 14.03 -2.96 3.06
N LEU A 133 14.59 -2.19 2.12
CA LEU A 133 14.86 -2.62 0.76
C LEU A 133 16.33 -3.07 0.53
N GLU A 134 17.24 -2.76 1.43
CA GLU A 134 18.67 -3.03 1.26
C GLU A 134 18.95 -4.52 0.98
N SER A 135 18.44 -5.43 1.81
CA SER A 135 18.61 -6.87 1.61
C SER A 135 17.87 -7.38 0.36
N GLY A 136 16.74 -6.76 0.00
CA GLY A 136 16.05 -7.07 -1.26
C GLY A 136 16.89 -6.72 -2.48
N VAL A 137 17.55 -5.56 -2.46
CA VAL A 137 18.46 -5.14 -3.54
C VAL A 137 19.66 -6.09 -3.65
N GLU A 138 20.22 -6.53 -2.52
CA GLU A 138 21.33 -7.51 -2.48
C GLU A 138 20.93 -8.90 -3.00
N ALA A 139 19.66 -9.27 -2.87
CA ALA A 139 19.12 -10.57 -3.32
C ALA A 139 18.69 -10.58 -4.80
N LEU A 140 18.65 -9.42 -5.47
CA LEU A 140 18.32 -9.37 -6.90
C LEU A 140 19.36 -10.13 -7.75
N PRO A 141 18.92 -10.84 -8.81
CA PRO A 141 19.86 -11.42 -9.78
C PRO A 141 20.73 -10.35 -10.46
N ASP A 142 21.99 -10.69 -10.74
CA ASP A 142 22.96 -9.77 -11.35
C ASP A 142 22.55 -9.25 -12.73
N ASP A 143 21.71 -10.01 -13.46
CA ASP A 143 21.29 -9.74 -14.83
C ASP A 143 19.85 -9.21 -14.93
N VAL A 144 19.20 -8.91 -13.81
CA VAL A 144 17.84 -8.36 -13.78
C VAL A 144 17.81 -6.95 -14.38
N ASP A 145 16.87 -6.69 -15.29
CA ASP A 145 16.69 -5.33 -15.76
C ASP A 145 16.04 -4.42 -14.70
N ARG A 146 16.23 -3.10 -14.86
CA ARG A 146 15.78 -2.12 -13.87
C ARG A 146 14.26 -2.14 -13.63
N ALA A 147 13.46 -2.38 -14.65
CA ALA A 147 12.00 -2.39 -14.51
C ALA A 147 11.54 -3.63 -13.74
N GLU A 148 12.12 -4.78 -14.04
CA GLU A 148 11.88 -6.02 -13.32
C GLU A 148 12.40 -5.93 -11.88
N ALA A 149 13.60 -5.38 -11.66
CA ALA A 149 14.14 -5.13 -10.32
C ALA A 149 13.18 -4.30 -9.46
N VAL A 150 12.65 -3.19 -10.01
CA VAL A 150 11.66 -2.35 -9.30
C VAL A 150 10.38 -3.14 -8.99
N THR A 151 9.89 -3.96 -9.92
CA THR A 151 8.67 -4.76 -9.69
C THR A 151 8.88 -5.76 -8.56
N ARG A 152 9.99 -6.47 -8.55
CA ARG A 152 10.38 -7.41 -7.48
C ARG A 152 10.51 -6.70 -6.12
N LEU A 153 11.13 -5.53 -6.13
CA LEU A 153 11.29 -4.72 -4.92
C LEU A 153 9.98 -4.10 -4.42
N VAL A 154 8.97 -3.94 -5.27
CA VAL A 154 7.60 -3.57 -4.83
C VAL A 154 7.00 -4.69 -3.98
N GLU A 155 7.07 -5.95 -4.42
CA GLU A 155 6.62 -7.10 -3.61
C GLU A 155 7.41 -7.18 -2.29
N TYR A 156 8.74 -7.11 -2.39
CA TYR A 156 9.61 -7.13 -1.22
C TYR A 156 9.27 -6.02 -0.21
N ASN A 157 9.02 -4.79 -0.69
CA ASN A 157 8.60 -3.69 0.19
C ASN A 157 7.28 -4.00 0.89
N VAL A 158 6.30 -4.54 0.18
CA VAL A 158 5.02 -4.94 0.78
C VAL A 158 5.24 -5.95 1.89
N ASP A 159 6.03 -6.99 1.66
CA ASP A 159 6.34 -8.00 2.68
C ASP A 159 7.03 -7.40 3.91
N ARG A 160 7.99 -6.49 3.72
CA ARG A 160 8.66 -5.81 4.85
C ARG A 160 7.73 -4.89 5.64
N GLN A 161 6.72 -4.30 4.99
CA GLN A 161 5.71 -3.52 5.70
C GLN A 161 4.74 -4.44 6.48
N VAL A 162 4.33 -5.57 5.89
CA VAL A 162 3.51 -6.59 6.57
C VAL A 162 4.24 -7.15 7.79
N GLU A 163 5.49 -7.58 7.62
CA GLU A 163 6.33 -8.09 8.71
C GLU A 163 6.44 -7.06 9.85
N PHE A 164 6.65 -5.78 9.52
CA PHE A 164 6.76 -4.72 10.53
C PHE A 164 5.46 -4.53 11.33
N LEU A 165 4.29 -4.73 10.71
CA LEU A 165 3.01 -4.72 11.41
C LEU A 165 2.87 -5.93 12.33
N LEU A 166 3.19 -7.12 11.84
CA LEU A 166 3.06 -8.38 12.59
C LEU A 166 4.03 -8.45 13.79
N ASP A 167 5.22 -7.85 13.67
CA ASP A 167 6.21 -7.80 14.73
C ASP A 167 5.92 -6.74 15.81
N SER A 168 4.92 -5.88 15.59
CA SER A 168 4.61 -4.77 16.49
C SER A 168 3.65 -5.18 17.60
N GLU A 169 4.03 -4.94 18.85
CA GLU A 169 3.14 -5.10 20.03
C GLU A 169 1.94 -4.13 20.01
N ASP A 170 1.99 -3.05 19.21
CA ASP A 170 0.90 -2.09 19.06
C ASP A 170 -0.23 -2.59 18.13
N VAL A 171 0.03 -3.63 17.32
CA VAL A 171 -0.95 -4.27 16.45
C VAL A 171 -1.49 -5.52 17.16
N PRO A 172 -2.77 -5.55 17.54
CA PRO A 172 -3.33 -6.70 18.24
C PRO A 172 -3.40 -7.96 17.35
N ASP A 173 -3.24 -9.15 17.94
CA ASP A 173 -3.29 -10.46 17.25
C ASP A 173 -4.61 -10.73 16.49
N ARG A 174 -5.68 -9.98 16.77
CA ARG A 174 -6.97 -10.10 16.08
C ARG A 174 -7.01 -9.37 14.74
N VAL A 175 -5.97 -8.64 14.40
CA VAL A 175 -5.89 -7.84 13.16
C VAL A 175 -5.24 -8.67 12.08
N ASP A 176 -6.01 -9.01 11.06
CA ASP A 176 -5.49 -9.64 9.85
C ASP A 176 -4.68 -8.62 9.04
N VAL A 177 -3.51 -9.02 8.56
CA VAL A 177 -2.62 -8.17 7.76
C VAL A 177 -2.39 -8.80 6.39
N VAL A 178 -2.83 -8.09 5.35
CA VAL A 178 -2.72 -8.55 3.96
C VAL A 178 -1.79 -7.66 3.17
N GLY A 179 -0.87 -8.25 2.44
CA GLY A 179 -0.02 -7.60 1.46
C GLY A 179 -0.51 -7.86 0.04
N ALA A 180 -0.63 -6.81 -0.75
CA ALA A 180 -1.11 -6.89 -2.13
C ALA A 180 -0.37 -5.93 -3.06
N VAL A 181 -0.43 -6.18 -4.37
CA VAL A 181 0.12 -5.30 -5.42
C VAL A 181 -0.99 -4.92 -6.40
N TYR A 182 -1.19 -3.62 -6.60
CA TYR A 182 -2.06 -3.07 -7.63
C TYR A 182 -1.29 -2.99 -8.95
N ASP A 183 -1.71 -3.78 -9.93
CA ASP A 183 -1.07 -3.87 -11.24
C ASP A 183 -1.78 -3.06 -12.31
N PHE A 184 -1.30 -1.85 -12.60
CA PHE A 184 -1.79 -1.07 -13.74
C PHE A 184 -0.89 -1.16 -14.98
N GLN A 185 0.20 -1.94 -14.92
CA GLN A 185 1.14 -2.15 -16.04
C GLN A 185 0.98 -3.49 -16.75
N ASP A 186 0.12 -4.40 -16.21
CA ASP A 186 -0.11 -5.74 -16.74
C ASP A 186 1.15 -6.64 -16.63
N VAL A 187 1.81 -6.57 -15.49
CA VAL A 187 3.03 -7.34 -15.22
C VAL A 187 2.68 -8.76 -14.75
N TYR A 188 1.55 -8.92 -14.08
CA TYR A 188 1.04 -10.22 -13.61
C TYR A 188 0.26 -10.99 -14.68
N GLY A 189 0.05 -10.43 -15.88
CA GLY A 189 -0.61 -11.13 -16.99
C GLY A 189 -2.14 -11.26 -16.87
N GLY A 190 -2.77 -10.39 -16.10
CA GLY A 190 -4.23 -10.34 -15.93
C GLY A 190 -4.87 -9.19 -16.67
N ARG A 191 -5.46 -8.27 -15.93
CA ARG A 191 -6.01 -7.02 -16.44
C ARG A 191 -5.39 -5.85 -15.69
N ARG A 192 -5.08 -4.78 -16.41
CA ARG A 192 -4.63 -3.53 -15.80
C ARG A 192 -5.64 -3.03 -14.78
N GLY A 193 -5.18 -2.75 -13.58
CA GLY A 193 -6.00 -2.32 -12.46
C GLY A 193 -6.46 -3.47 -11.56
N GLU A 194 -5.96 -4.69 -11.77
CA GLU A 194 -6.17 -5.80 -10.85
C GLU A 194 -5.24 -5.67 -9.62
N VAL A 195 -5.74 -6.17 -8.49
CA VAL A 195 -4.98 -6.31 -7.26
C VAL A 195 -4.63 -7.79 -7.07
N HIS A 196 -3.35 -8.07 -6.85
CA HIS A 196 -2.82 -9.42 -6.60
C HIS A 196 -2.40 -9.54 -5.15
N VAL A 197 -2.88 -10.57 -4.46
CA VAL A 197 -2.50 -10.89 -3.08
C VAL A 197 -1.17 -11.64 -3.11
N ILE A 198 -0.22 -11.17 -2.30
CA ILE A 198 1.13 -11.74 -2.24
C ILE A 198 1.55 -12.17 -0.84
N ASN A 199 0.78 -11.77 0.18
CA ASN A 199 1.08 -12.05 1.58
C ASN A 199 -0.22 -12.03 2.40
N VAL A 200 -0.42 -13.02 3.26
CA VAL A 200 -1.51 -13.04 4.24
C VAL A 200 -0.93 -13.45 5.59
N ASP A 201 -0.93 -12.55 6.55
CA ASP A 201 -0.39 -12.78 7.91
C ASP A 201 1.03 -13.38 7.93
N GLY A 202 1.87 -12.94 6.97
CA GLY A 202 3.25 -13.39 6.84
C GLY A 202 3.44 -14.62 5.94
N GLU A 203 2.37 -15.31 5.55
CA GLU A 203 2.46 -16.39 4.55
C GLU A 203 2.60 -15.80 3.15
N THR A 204 3.61 -16.23 2.40
CA THR A 204 3.95 -15.71 1.08
C THR A 204 3.99 -16.78 -0.02
N ASP A 205 3.86 -18.07 0.31
CA ASP A 205 3.80 -19.15 -0.69
C ASP A 205 2.46 -19.12 -1.43
N PRO A 206 2.44 -18.88 -2.76
CA PRO A 206 1.20 -18.80 -3.50
C PRO A 206 0.41 -20.12 -3.51
N GLY A 207 1.09 -21.26 -3.38
CA GLY A 207 0.45 -22.59 -3.32
C GLY A 207 -0.32 -22.77 -2.03
N VAL A 208 0.31 -22.40 -0.90
CA VAL A 208 -0.31 -22.41 0.44
C VAL A 208 -1.48 -21.44 0.49
N LEU A 209 -1.29 -20.23 0.00
CA LEU A 209 -2.33 -19.19 -0.01
C LEU A 209 -3.55 -19.59 -0.86
N ARG A 210 -3.35 -20.18 -2.05
CA ARG A 210 -4.44 -20.66 -2.91
C ARG A 210 -5.22 -21.82 -2.28
N GLU A 211 -4.53 -22.71 -1.58
CA GLU A 211 -5.19 -23.80 -0.85
C GLU A 211 -6.04 -23.27 0.31
N ALA A 212 -5.53 -22.27 1.02
CA ALA A 212 -6.22 -21.64 2.14
C ALA A 212 -7.39 -20.71 1.70
N HIS A 213 -7.26 -20.05 0.54
CA HIS A 213 -8.19 -19.02 0.04
C HIS A 213 -8.67 -19.29 -1.39
N PRO A 214 -9.35 -20.42 -1.66
CA PRO A 214 -9.75 -20.81 -3.02
C PRO A 214 -10.73 -19.85 -3.68
N GLU A 215 -11.43 -19.00 -2.92
CA GLU A 215 -12.38 -18.00 -3.45
C GLU A 215 -11.68 -16.82 -4.16
N VAL A 216 -10.39 -16.61 -3.88
CA VAL A 216 -9.55 -15.56 -4.51
C VAL A 216 -8.32 -16.14 -5.23
N ASP A 217 -8.29 -17.45 -5.49
CA ASP A 217 -7.18 -18.17 -6.13
C ASP A 217 -6.61 -17.44 -7.34
N SER A 218 -7.47 -16.93 -8.24
CA SER A 218 -7.05 -16.20 -9.43
C SER A 218 -6.40 -14.84 -9.16
N ARG A 219 -6.37 -14.39 -7.92
CA ARG A 219 -5.77 -13.14 -7.47
C ARG A 219 -4.53 -13.35 -6.61
N ILE A 220 -4.19 -14.60 -6.32
CA ILE A 220 -2.99 -14.95 -5.55
C ILE A 220 -1.89 -15.26 -6.55
N GLU A 221 -0.98 -14.32 -6.71
CA GLU A 221 0.15 -14.45 -7.62
C GLU A 221 1.34 -13.64 -7.12
N ARG A 222 2.53 -14.19 -7.28
CA ARG A 222 3.78 -13.59 -6.87
C ARG A 222 4.81 -13.76 -7.99
N LEU A 223 5.59 -12.71 -8.24
CA LEU A 223 6.59 -12.68 -9.31
C LEU A 223 8.00 -13.00 -8.80
N TRP A 224 8.24 -12.92 -7.51
CA TRP A 224 9.56 -13.11 -6.95
C TRP A 224 9.55 -13.88 -5.63
N GLU A 225 10.22 -15.04 -5.65
CA GLU A 225 10.59 -15.81 -4.45
C GLU A 225 12.04 -15.50 -4.09
N TYR A 226 12.33 -15.08 -2.85
CA TYR A 226 13.66 -14.67 -2.36
C TYR A 226 14.03 -15.32 -1.02
#